data_f4def1e894cf123001b6fbfbb743e086
#
_entry.id   f4def1e894cf123001b6fbfbb743e086
#
_cell.length_a   1.000
_cell.length_b   1.000
_cell.length_c   1.000
_cell.angle_alpha   90.00
_cell.angle_beta   90.00
_cell.angle_gamma   90.00
#
_symmetry.space_group_name_H-M   'P 1'
#
loop_
_entity.id
_entity.type
_entity.pdbx_description
1 polymer ?
#
loop_
_entity_poly.entity_id
_entity_poly.type
_entity_poly.pdbx_seq_one_letter_code
_entity_poly.pdbx_strand_id
1 'polypeptide(L)'
;MALRGKKPSAVEKRLKLLLSGTAGTGKTTASISFPSVYLIDTERGAENDQYVKLLEAGGGAYFHTTDFDDMVKEVTALMTERHAFRTIVIDPLTVPYAAELDKEAKRLANKEDPAGTAFGRNKQIPDRKVKHLLNLLLRLDMNVIITSHAKGEWKNGAPTGIDTYDCFNKLDYTFDLWLQIQKRGKERVGIVRKTRCAGFEEGDVFPFSYDSIADKYGRSVLERTAVAETLATAEQVAEIVRLVDLLKIPSEVTTKWLDKALAETWAEMPADAIAKCIDHLRAQVSGKDAA
;
A
#
# COMPACT_ATOMS: atom_id res chain seq x y z
N MET A 1 2.93 -20.81 -31.31
CA MET A 1 2.96 -20.15 -29.97
C MET A 1 2.24 -21.08 -28.99
N ALA A 2 2.84 -21.37 -27.84
CA ALA A 2 2.16 -22.14 -26.77
C ALA A 2 1.32 -21.19 -25.92
N LEU A 3 0.13 -21.64 -25.47
CA LEU A 3 -0.71 -20.91 -24.56
C LEU A 3 0.01 -20.73 -23.20
N ARG A 4 0.00 -19.51 -22.66
CA ARG A 4 0.67 -19.13 -21.40
C ARG A 4 -0.29 -19.13 -20.19
N GLY A 5 -1.54 -19.54 -20.38
CA GLY A 5 -2.53 -19.63 -19.31
C GLY A 5 -2.14 -20.68 -18.25
N LYS A 6 -2.36 -20.34 -16.97
CA LYS A 6 -2.20 -21.27 -15.84
C LYS A 6 -3.57 -21.74 -15.37
N LYS A 7 -3.66 -22.96 -14.86
CA LYS A 7 -4.89 -23.40 -14.18
C LYS A 7 -5.12 -22.50 -12.95
N PRO A 8 -6.37 -22.07 -12.70
CA PRO A 8 -6.68 -21.27 -11.52
C PRO A 8 -6.42 -22.08 -10.26
N SER A 9 -5.80 -21.43 -9.27
CA SER A 9 -5.63 -21.96 -7.93
C SER A 9 -5.95 -20.85 -6.94
N ALA A 10 -6.67 -21.17 -5.87
CA ALA A 10 -6.89 -20.22 -4.79
C ALA A 10 -5.56 -19.98 -4.06
N VAL A 11 -5.20 -18.72 -3.89
CA VAL A 11 -4.06 -18.29 -3.09
C VAL A 11 -4.59 -17.46 -1.94
N GLU A 12 -4.31 -17.91 -0.72
CA GLU A 12 -4.60 -17.11 0.48
C GLU A 12 -3.74 -15.86 0.49
N LYS A 13 -4.39 -14.70 0.42
CA LYS A 13 -3.73 -13.40 0.44
C LYS A 13 -3.88 -12.73 1.80
N ARG A 14 -2.88 -11.95 2.20
CA ARG A 14 -2.98 -11.05 3.34
C ARG A 14 -4.05 -9.99 3.09
N LEU A 15 -4.77 -9.61 4.15
CA LEU A 15 -5.77 -8.55 4.07
C LEU A 15 -5.12 -7.23 3.65
N LYS A 16 -5.69 -6.59 2.64
CA LYS A 16 -5.36 -5.22 2.22
C LYS A 16 -6.62 -4.38 2.39
N LEU A 17 -6.67 -3.61 3.49
CA LEU A 17 -7.87 -2.93 3.99
C LEU A 17 -7.71 -1.41 3.96
N LEU A 18 -8.65 -0.73 3.33
CA LEU A 18 -8.86 0.70 3.45
C LEU A 18 -9.96 0.97 4.48
N LEU A 19 -9.67 1.78 5.49
CA LEU A 19 -10.65 2.26 6.48
C LEU A 19 -10.88 3.75 6.29
N SER A 20 -12.11 4.17 6.02
CA SER A 20 -12.49 5.57 5.96
C SER A 20 -13.52 5.92 7.03
N GLY A 21 -13.61 7.18 7.39
CA GLY A 21 -14.62 7.66 8.34
C GLY A 21 -14.29 9.05 8.87
N THR A 22 -15.29 9.73 9.40
CA THR A 22 -15.15 11.05 10.01
C THR A 22 -14.32 11.00 11.30
N ALA A 23 -13.91 12.15 11.82
CA ALA A 23 -13.18 12.24 13.07
C ALA A 23 -13.95 11.59 14.22
N GLY A 24 -13.24 10.91 15.13
CA GLY A 24 -13.84 10.29 16.32
C GLY A 24 -14.64 9.00 16.07
N THR A 25 -14.70 8.47 14.84
CA THR A 25 -15.36 7.18 14.56
C THR A 25 -14.59 5.97 15.08
N GLY A 26 -13.32 6.14 15.48
CA GLY A 26 -12.49 5.09 16.07
C GLY A 26 -11.66 4.30 15.07
N LYS A 27 -11.29 4.89 13.93
CA LYS A 27 -10.40 4.27 12.92
C LYS A 27 -9.09 3.77 13.54
N THR A 28 -8.39 4.63 14.29
CA THR A 28 -7.15 4.29 14.99
C THR A 28 -7.35 3.10 15.93
N THR A 29 -8.31 3.18 16.86
CA THR A 29 -8.62 2.09 17.82
C THR A 29 -8.91 0.79 17.08
N ALA A 30 -9.67 0.86 15.99
CA ALA A 30 -10.04 -0.30 15.20
C ALA A 30 -8.83 -0.93 14.49
N SER A 31 -7.95 -0.12 13.90
CA SER A 31 -6.78 -0.61 13.19
C SER A 31 -5.71 -1.21 14.11
N ILE A 32 -5.49 -0.61 15.29
CA ILE A 32 -4.50 -1.13 16.26
C ILE A 32 -4.99 -2.35 17.05
N SER A 33 -6.27 -2.74 16.94
CA SER A 33 -6.79 -3.99 17.52
C SER A 33 -6.43 -5.24 16.74
N PHE A 34 -5.81 -5.09 15.57
CA PHE A 34 -5.32 -6.21 14.77
C PHE A 34 -4.06 -6.84 15.40
N PRO A 35 -3.70 -8.10 15.00
CA PRO A 35 -2.58 -8.79 15.62
C PRO A 35 -1.23 -8.11 15.32
N SER A 36 -0.42 -7.91 16.37
CA SER A 36 0.98 -7.45 16.34
C SER A 36 1.21 -6.31 15.35
N VAL A 37 0.64 -5.15 15.66
CA VAL A 37 0.61 -3.98 14.76
C VAL A 37 1.93 -3.22 14.77
N TYR A 38 2.46 -2.91 13.58
CA TYR A 38 3.42 -1.83 13.37
C TYR A 38 2.67 -0.61 12.85
N LEU A 39 2.55 0.44 13.66
CA LEU A 39 1.79 1.64 13.35
C LEU A 39 2.71 2.74 12.82
N ILE A 40 2.49 3.19 11.59
CA ILE A 40 3.01 4.47 11.10
C ILE A 40 1.98 5.54 11.44
N ASP A 41 2.28 6.31 12.49
CA ASP A 41 1.42 7.37 13.01
C ASP A 41 1.78 8.70 12.35
N THR A 42 0.85 9.31 11.64
CA THR A 42 1.08 10.57 10.93
C THR A 42 0.49 11.79 11.64
N GLU A 43 -0.30 11.59 12.71
CA GLU A 43 -0.96 12.65 13.48
C GLU A 43 -0.48 12.76 14.95
N ARG A 44 0.53 11.95 15.34
CA ARG A 44 1.02 11.87 16.73
C ARG A 44 -0.05 11.43 17.74
N GLY A 45 -1.02 10.63 17.27
CA GLY A 45 -2.07 10.09 18.12
C GLY A 45 -1.61 8.91 18.98
N ALA A 46 -0.61 8.17 18.52
CA ALA A 46 -0.13 6.94 19.16
C ALA A 46 0.44 7.14 20.58
N GLU A 47 0.88 8.34 20.92
CA GLU A 47 1.40 8.69 22.25
C GLU A 47 0.30 8.83 23.32
N ASN A 48 -0.98 8.81 22.94
CA ASN A 48 -2.07 8.83 23.90
C ASN A 48 -2.14 7.50 24.67
N ASP A 49 -2.26 7.58 25.98
CA ASP A 49 -2.22 6.44 26.94
C ASP A 49 -3.14 5.26 26.52
N GLN A 50 -4.31 5.55 25.97
CA GLN A 50 -5.25 4.53 25.51
C GLN A 50 -4.71 3.71 24.31
N TYR A 51 -3.92 4.32 23.42
CA TYR A 51 -3.35 3.65 22.25
C TYR A 51 -2.06 2.91 22.61
N VAL A 52 -1.24 3.53 23.46
CA VAL A 52 -0.03 2.88 24.02
C VAL A 52 -0.41 1.54 24.65
N LYS A 53 -1.38 1.51 25.55
CA LYS A 53 -1.85 0.27 26.22
C LYS A 53 -2.35 -0.78 25.24
N LEU A 54 -3.06 -0.38 24.17
CA LEU A 54 -3.56 -1.32 23.17
C LEU A 54 -2.43 -1.90 22.32
N LEU A 55 -1.47 -1.06 21.90
CA LEU A 55 -0.30 -1.50 21.13
C LEU A 55 0.58 -2.45 21.97
N GLU A 56 0.88 -2.10 23.22
CA GLU A 56 1.66 -2.94 24.14
C GLU A 56 0.98 -4.30 24.36
N ALA A 57 -0.32 -4.31 24.64
CA ALA A 57 -1.07 -5.56 24.84
C ALA A 57 -1.09 -6.43 23.58
N GLY A 58 -1.05 -5.85 22.38
CA GLY A 58 -0.99 -6.55 21.11
C GLY A 58 0.42 -6.92 20.66
N GLY A 59 1.48 -6.56 21.41
CA GLY A 59 2.88 -6.73 20.98
C GLY A 59 3.23 -5.84 19.79
N GLY A 60 2.62 -4.65 19.71
CA GLY A 60 2.81 -3.69 18.64
C GLY A 60 3.92 -2.68 18.90
N ALA A 61 4.21 -1.88 17.88
CA ALA A 61 5.12 -0.74 17.94
C ALA A 61 4.55 0.41 17.10
N TYR A 62 5.06 1.62 17.29
CA TYR A 62 4.72 2.74 16.43
C TYR A 62 5.96 3.53 16.01
N PHE A 63 5.86 4.16 14.85
CA PHE A 63 6.84 5.08 14.30
C PHE A 63 6.11 6.32 13.78
N HIS A 64 6.56 7.51 14.22
CA HIS A 64 5.95 8.75 13.78
C HIS A 64 6.69 9.33 12.58
N THR A 65 5.99 9.50 11.46
CA THR A 65 6.48 10.25 10.30
C THR A 65 5.33 10.71 9.41
N THR A 66 5.55 11.81 8.70
CA THR A 66 4.71 12.29 7.58
C THR A 66 5.46 12.26 6.25
N ASP A 67 6.70 11.78 6.25
CA ASP A 67 7.56 11.73 5.06
C ASP A 67 7.42 10.38 4.35
N PHE A 68 7.16 10.40 3.04
CA PHE A 68 7.00 9.19 2.24
C PHE A 68 8.29 8.38 2.10
N ASP A 69 9.45 9.04 2.08
CA ASP A 69 10.73 8.35 1.92
C ASP A 69 11.07 7.56 3.20
N ASP A 70 10.68 8.09 4.38
CA ASP A 70 10.81 7.35 5.64
C ASP A 70 9.81 6.20 5.72
N MET A 71 8.55 6.40 5.27
CA MET A 71 7.58 5.30 5.19
C MET A 71 8.08 4.17 4.28
N VAL A 72 8.68 4.49 3.15
CA VAL A 72 9.26 3.51 2.23
C VAL A 72 10.40 2.73 2.88
N LYS A 73 11.28 3.39 3.65
CA LYS A 73 12.35 2.72 4.41
C LYS A 73 11.79 1.73 5.43
N GLU A 74 10.80 2.16 6.23
CA GLU A 74 10.15 1.31 7.23
C GLU A 74 9.45 0.10 6.60
N VAL A 75 8.70 0.32 5.51
CA VAL A 75 8.04 -0.77 4.78
C VAL A 75 9.07 -1.74 4.17
N THR A 76 10.19 -1.22 3.67
CA THR A 76 11.28 -2.04 3.12
C THR A 76 11.95 -2.87 4.23
N ALA A 77 12.20 -2.28 5.40
CA ALA A 77 12.73 -3.01 6.55
C ALA A 77 11.76 -4.12 7.00
N LEU A 78 10.46 -3.82 7.13
CA LEU A 78 9.42 -4.81 7.43
C LEU A 78 9.32 -5.92 6.38
N MET A 79 9.66 -5.63 5.12
CA MET A 79 9.64 -6.61 4.04
C MET A 79 10.85 -7.54 4.06
N THR A 80 12.01 -7.04 4.47
CA THR A 80 13.30 -7.75 4.32
C THR A 80 13.86 -8.32 5.62
N GLU A 81 13.48 -7.77 6.76
CA GLU A 81 13.98 -8.20 8.06
C GLU A 81 13.04 -9.19 8.75
N ARG A 82 13.58 -9.97 9.69
CA ARG A 82 12.78 -10.86 10.53
C ARG A 82 12.18 -10.08 11.70
N HIS A 83 10.87 -10.13 11.84
CA HIS A 83 10.13 -9.46 12.92
C HIS A 83 8.90 -10.27 13.34
N ALA A 84 8.26 -9.87 14.44
CA ALA A 84 7.05 -10.51 14.96
C ALA A 84 5.75 -9.83 14.49
N PHE A 85 5.82 -8.69 13.81
CA PHE A 85 4.64 -7.96 13.38
C PHE A 85 3.85 -8.72 12.30
N ARG A 86 2.53 -8.61 12.34
CA ARG A 86 1.60 -9.27 11.40
C ARG A 86 0.76 -8.27 10.63
N THR A 87 0.66 -7.05 11.14
CA THR A 87 -0.15 -5.99 10.55
C THR A 87 0.65 -4.70 10.51
N ILE A 88 0.68 -4.04 9.36
CA ILE A 88 1.12 -2.65 9.26
C ILE A 88 -0.11 -1.75 9.13
N VAL A 89 -0.10 -0.64 9.86
CA VAL A 89 -1.14 0.39 9.81
C VAL A 89 -0.50 1.72 9.45
N ILE A 90 -1.08 2.47 8.51
CA ILE A 90 -0.74 3.87 8.24
C ILE A 90 -1.96 4.71 8.62
N ASP A 91 -1.82 5.56 9.64
CA ASP A 91 -2.96 6.26 10.25
C ASP A 91 -2.71 7.76 10.44
N PRO A 92 -3.39 8.59 9.62
CA PRO A 92 -4.00 8.32 8.32
C PRO A 92 -3.07 8.64 7.14
N LEU A 93 -3.26 8.05 5.98
CA LEU A 93 -2.53 8.40 4.76
C LEU A 93 -2.93 9.79 4.20
N THR A 94 -4.06 10.33 4.62
CA THR A 94 -4.55 11.67 4.23
C THR A 94 -3.53 12.76 4.51
N VAL A 95 -2.90 12.74 5.69
CA VAL A 95 -1.99 13.80 6.16
C VAL A 95 -0.72 13.91 5.30
N PRO A 96 0.08 12.86 5.12
CA PRO A 96 1.28 12.94 4.28
C PRO A 96 0.93 13.25 2.81
N TYR A 97 -0.18 12.74 2.29
CA TYR A 97 -0.61 13.05 0.93
C TYR A 97 -0.97 14.53 0.76
N ALA A 98 -1.71 15.12 1.70
CA ALA A 98 -2.04 16.55 1.68
C ALA A 98 -0.77 17.43 1.80
N ALA A 99 0.16 17.04 2.67
CA ALA A 99 1.44 17.76 2.83
C ALA A 99 2.27 17.77 1.54
N GLU A 100 2.34 16.64 0.81
CA GLU A 100 3.05 16.59 -0.47
C GLU A 100 2.32 17.39 -1.57
N LEU A 101 0.98 17.40 -1.57
CA LEU A 101 0.20 18.25 -2.49
C LEU A 101 0.50 19.74 -2.27
N ASP A 102 0.53 20.20 -1.01
CA ASP A 102 0.85 21.58 -0.66
C ASP A 102 2.28 21.96 -1.01
N LYS A 103 3.23 21.05 -0.76
CA LYS A 103 4.65 21.23 -1.12
C LYS A 103 4.81 21.40 -2.63
N GLU A 104 4.16 20.57 -3.42
CA GLU A 104 4.23 20.64 -4.87
C GLU A 104 3.50 21.88 -5.42
N ALA A 105 2.36 22.27 -4.84
CA ALA A 105 1.65 23.48 -5.22
C ALA A 105 2.53 24.73 -4.99
N LYS A 106 3.23 24.83 -3.84
CA LYS A 106 4.19 25.89 -3.55
C LYS A 106 5.37 25.89 -4.52
N ARG A 107 5.89 24.71 -4.88
CA ARG A 107 6.99 24.57 -5.85
C ARG A 107 6.60 25.09 -7.23
N LEU A 108 5.38 24.79 -7.69
CA LEU A 108 4.86 25.26 -8.98
C LEU A 108 4.59 26.76 -8.97
N ALA A 109 4.03 27.30 -7.88
CA ALA A 109 3.80 28.74 -7.74
C ALA A 109 5.12 29.54 -7.81
N ASN A 110 6.19 29.05 -7.17
CA ASN A 110 7.50 29.67 -7.21
C ASN A 110 8.19 29.63 -8.61
N LYS A 111 7.72 28.79 -9.52
CA LYS A 111 8.20 28.70 -10.91
C LYS A 111 7.38 29.54 -11.89
N GLU A 112 6.54 30.44 -11.38
CA GLU A 112 5.64 31.28 -12.19
C GLU A 112 4.74 30.44 -13.15
N ASP A 113 4.36 29.22 -12.74
CA ASP A 113 3.40 28.38 -13.47
C ASP A 113 2.02 28.39 -12.78
N PRO A 114 1.23 29.49 -12.92
CA PRO A 114 -0.07 29.61 -12.26
C PRO A 114 -1.09 28.58 -12.78
N ALA A 115 -0.86 27.98 -13.95
CA ALA A 115 -1.68 26.91 -14.49
C ALA A 115 -1.34 25.54 -13.90
N GLY A 116 -0.21 25.41 -13.18
CA GLY A 116 0.27 24.10 -12.68
C GLY A 116 -0.68 23.42 -11.70
N THR A 117 -1.42 24.19 -10.89
CA THR A 117 -2.43 23.64 -9.99
C THR A 117 -3.79 23.43 -10.68
N ALA A 118 -4.16 24.30 -11.63
CA ALA A 118 -5.44 24.26 -12.31
C ALA A 118 -5.66 22.97 -13.15
N PHE A 119 -4.58 22.40 -13.70
CA PHE A 119 -4.63 21.18 -14.50
C PHE A 119 -4.18 19.92 -13.73
N GLY A 120 -4.11 19.99 -12.38
CA GLY A 120 -3.75 18.86 -11.54
C GLY A 120 -2.27 18.42 -11.63
N ARG A 121 -1.38 19.26 -12.17
CA ARG A 121 0.07 18.99 -12.24
C ARG A 121 0.69 18.82 -10.86
N ASN A 122 0.14 19.50 -9.85
CA ASN A 122 0.55 19.35 -8.45
C ASN A 122 0.31 17.96 -7.88
N LYS A 123 -0.46 17.09 -8.57
CA LYS A 123 -0.71 15.71 -8.15
C LYS A 123 0.32 14.71 -8.68
N GLN A 124 1.09 15.04 -9.72
CA GLN A 124 1.97 14.09 -10.39
C GLN A 124 3.02 13.47 -9.45
N ILE A 125 3.73 14.31 -8.68
CA ILE A 125 4.75 13.84 -7.73
C ILE A 125 4.11 13.17 -6.52
N PRO A 126 3.11 13.77 -5.82
CA PRO A 126 2.42 13.12 -4.72
C PRO A 126 1.81 11.76 -5.10
N ASP A 127 1.13 11.68 -6.25
CA ASP A 127 0.53 10.42 -6.73
C ASP A 127 1.59 9.34 -7.00
N ARG A 128 2.78 9.72 -7.52
CA ARG A 128 3.87 8.77 -7.73
C ARG A 128 4.42 8.23 -6.40
N LYS A 129 4.63 9.10 -5.41
CA LYS A 129 5.09 8.70 -4.06
C LYS A 129 4.10 7.74 -3.40
N VAL A 130 2.79 8.06 -3.46
CA VAL A 130 1.75 7.16 -2.95
C VAL A 130 1.78 5.81 -3.67
N LYS A 131 1.86 5.81 -5.00
CA LYS A 131 1.90 4.56 -5.78
C LYS A 131 3.10 3.71 -5.43
N HIS A 132 4.29 4.30 -5.26
CA HIS A 132 5.48 3.59 -4.83
C HIS A 132 5.25 2.91 -3.47
N LEU A 133 4.82 3.67 -2.47
CA LEU A 133 4.49 3.11 -1.15
C LEU A 133 3.46 1.98 -1.24
N LEU A 134 2.37 2.18 -2.01
CA LEU A 134 1.34 1.16 -2.20
C LEU A 134 1.87 -0.12 -2.85
N ASN A 135 2.77 0.00 -3.84
CA ASN A 135 3.40 -1.15 -4.50
C ASN A 135 4.17 -2.01 -3.49
N LEU A 136 4.96 -1.40 -2.60
CA LEU A 136 5.67 -2.11 -1.55
C LEU A 136 4.70 -2.76 -0.55
N LEU A 137 3.67 -2.04 -0.11
CA LEU A 137 2.64 -2.56 0.80
C LEU A 137 1.86 -3.75 0.20
N LEU A 138 1.63 -3.77 -1.12
CA LEU A 138 0.97 -4.89 -1.79
C LEU A 138 1.85 -6.15 -1.82
N ARG A 139 3.17 -5.98 -1.91
CA ARG A 139 4.13 -7.09 -1.87
C ARG A 139 4.31 -7.66 -0.47
N LEU A 140 4.23 -6.82 0.54
CA LEU A 140 4.50 -7.17 1.93
C LEU A 140 3.61 -8.33 2.40
N ASP A 141 4.21 -9.40 2.95
CA ASP A 141 3.46 -10.55 3.50
C ASP A 141 2.89 -10.25 4.90
N MET A 142 2.23 -9.11 5.03
CA MET A 142 1.51 -8.67 6.23
C MET A 142 0.12 -8.20 5.89
N ASN A 143 -0.77 -8.15 6.88
CA ASN A 143 -2.00 -7.40 6.74
C ASN A 143 -1.64 -5.92 6.60
N VAL A 144 -2.30 -5.21 5.71
CA VAL A 144 -2.10 -3.77 5.51
C VAL A 144 -3.41 -3.07 5.76
N ILE A 145 -3.39 -2.09 6.65
CA ILE A 145 -4.53 -1.22 6.93
C ILE A 145 -4.09 0.21 6.68
N ILE A 146 -4.78 0.88 5.79
CA ILE A 146 -4.64 2.32 5.60
C ILE A 146 -5.89 2.99 6.09
N THR A 147 -5.76 3.96 6.98
CA THR A 147 -6.88 4.80 7.34
C THR A 147 -6.89 6.07 6.52
N SER A 148 -8.06 6.65 6.32
CA SER A 148 -8.26 7.92 5.64
C SER A 148 -9.34 8.72 6.32
N HIS A 149 -9.21 10.04 6.30
CA HIS A 149 -10.31 10.93 6.62
C HIS A 149 -11.45 10.74 5.62
N ALA A 150 -12.66 11.13 6.01
CA ALA A 150 -13.79 11.18 5.13
C ALA A 150 -13.98 12.59 4.56
N LYS A 151 -14.44 12.66 3.31
CA LYS A 151 -14.94 13.86 2.65
C LYS A 151 -16.25 13.57 1.95
N GLY A 152 -17.07 14.59 1.70
CA GLY A 152 -18.28 14.43 0.91
C GLY A 152 -17.97 13.97 -0.52
N GLU A 153 -18.72 12.97 -0.99
CA GLU A 153 -18.61 12.52 -2.39
C GLU A 153 -19.35 13.48 -3.32
N TRP A 154 -18.70 13.79 -4.46
CA TRP A 154 -19.29 14.58 -5.53
C TRP A 154 -19.35 13.76 -6.82
N LYS A 155 -20.52 13.72 -7.47
CA LYS A 155 -20.70 13.11 -8.79
C LYS A 155 -21.42 14.08 -9.72
N ASN A 156 -20.94 14.24 -10.93
CA ASN A 156 -21.54 15.12 -11.96
C ASN A 156 -21.77 16.57 -11.48
N GLY A 157 -20.85 17.10 -10.65
CA GLY A 157 -20.94 18.46 -10.16
C GLY A 157 -21.88 18.69 -8.98
N ALA A 158 -22.46 17.64 -8.40
CA ALA A 158 -23.35 17.70 -7.25
C ALA A 158 -22.90 16.80 -6.08
N PRO A 159 -23.15 17.17 -4.82
CA PRO A 159 -22.90 16.31 -3.67
C PRO A 159 -23.86 15.11 -3.70
N THR A 160 -23.35 13.92 -3.43
CA THR A 160 -24.18 12.69 -3.37
C THR A 160 -24.85 12.49 -2.00
N GLY A 161 -24.46 13.26 -0.99
CA GLY A 161 -24.88 13.03 0.41
C GLY A 161 -24.17 11.85 1.09
N ILE A 162 -23.19 11.26 0.42
CA ILE A 162 -22.40 10.11 0.89
C ILE A 162 -20.96 10.55 1.15
N ASP A 163 -20.32 10.02 2.17
CA ASP A 163 -18.91 10.23 2.43
C ASP A 163 -18.04 9.24 1.66
N THR A 164 -16.93 9.71 1.16
CA THR A 164 -15.84 8.92 0.57
C THR A 164 -14.53 9.15 1.33
N TYR A 165 -13.46 8.44 0.98
CA TYR A 165 -12.14 8.67 1.56
C TYR A 165 -11.48 9.95 0.99
N ASP A 166 -10.65 10.61 1.80
CA ASP A 166 -9.92 11.81 1.43
C ASP A 166 -8.42 11.53 1.24
N CYS A 167 -8.08 11.01 0.08
CA CYS A 167 -6.70 10.68 -0.28
C CYS A 167 -6.58 10.52 -1.81
N PHE A 168 -5.51 9.87 -2.27
CA PHE A 168 -5.26 9.47 -3.65
C PHE A 168 -6.48 8.76 -4.28
N ASN A 169 -6.97 9.26 -5.40
CA ASN A 169 -8.28 8.88 -5.98
C ASN A 169 -8.42 7.42 -6.44
N LYS A 170 -7.33 6.62 -6.47
CA LYS A 170 -7.35 5.21 -6.90
C LYS A 170 -7.07 4.24 -5.75
N LEU A 171 -7.21 4.70 -4.52
CA LEU A 171 -6.92 3.89 -3.34
C LEU A 171 -7.86 2.68 -3.25
N ASP A 172 -9.13 2.87 -3.53
CA ASP A 172 -10.16 1.83 -3.57
C ASP A 172 -9.90 0.75 -4.64
N TYR A 173 -9.28 1.10 -5.77
CA TYR A 173 -8.87 0.12 -6.79
C TYR A 173 -7.71 -0.76 -6.32
N THR A 174 -6.88 -0.25 -5.42
CA THR A 174 -5.68 -0.93 -4.94
C THR A 174 -6.01 -1.97 -3.87
N PHE A 175 -6.89 -1.62 -2.93
CA PHE A 175 -7.23 -2.47 -1.78
C PHE A 175 -8.31 -3.50 -2.11
N ASP A 176 -8.25 -4.66 -1.44
CA ASP A 176 -9.23 -5.73 -1.65
C ASP A 176 -10.54 -5.48 -0.90
N LEU A 177 -10.47 -4.77 0.22
CA LEU A 177 -11.62 -4.41 1.04
C LEU A 177 -11.55 -2.93 1.40
N TRP A 178 -12.67 -2.21 1.24
CA TRP A 178 -12.86 -0.86 1.76
C TRP A 178 -14.06 -0.84 2.68
N LEU A 179 -13.80 -0.50 3.94
CA LEU A 179 -14.82 -0.32 4.98
C LEU A 179 -14.90 1.15 5.37
N GLN A 180 -16.12 1.65 5.46
CA GLN A 180 -16.41 2.93 6.08
C GLN A 180 -16.86 2.70 7.52
N ILE A 181 -16.16 3.32 8.49
CA ILE A 181 -16.55 3.22 9.89
C ILE A 181 -17.51 4.36 10.24
N GLN A 182 -18.63 4.00 10.86
CA GLN A 182 -19.60 4.94 11.41
C GLN A 182 -19.82 4.64 12.88
N LYS A 183 -20.07 5.71 13.65
CA LYS A 183 -20.53 5.60 15.05
C LYS A 183 -22.04 5.67 15.07
N ARG A 184 -22.69 4.62 15.60
CA ARG A 184 -24.14 4.56 15.83
C ARG A 184 -24.41 4.44 17.33
N GLY A 185 -24.68 5.59 17.97
CA GLY A 185 -24.78 5.64 19.43
C GLY A 185 -23.44 5.30 20.11
N LYS A 186 -23.40 4.22 20.88
CA LYS A 186 -22.18 3.70 21.53
C LYS A 186 -21.43 2.69 20.66
N GLU A 187 -22.06 2.17 19.62
CA GLU A 187 -21.49 1.13 18.76
C GLU A 187 -20.72 1.74 17.57
N ARG A 188 -19.78 0.96 17.09
CA ARG A 188 -19.09 1.22 15.82
C ARG A 188 -19.52 0.17 14.82
N VAL A 189 -19.91 0.61 13.63
CA VAL A 189 -20.28 -0.29 12.54
C VAL A 189 -19.35 -0.07 11.35
N GLY A 190 -19.00 -1.16 10.69
CA GLY A 190 -18.35 -1.16 9.40
C GLY A 190 -19.37 -1.30 8.30
N ILE A 191 -19.29 -0.44 7.29
CA ILE A 191 -20.08 -0.54 6.06
C ILE A 191 -19.14 -0.94 4.94
N VAL A 192 -19.42 -2.04 4.24
CA VAL A 192 -18.66 -2.50 3.09
C VAL A 192 -18.93 -1.59 1.90
N ARG A 193 -17.94 -0.78 1.53
CA ARG A 193 -18.04 0.15 0.40
C ARG A 193 -17.54 -0.48 -0.91
N LYS A 194 -16.61 -1.43 -0.80
CA LYS A 194 -16.04 -2.18 -1.91
C LYS A 194 -15.40 -3.45 -1.38
N THR A 195 -15.54 -4.54 -2.08
CA THR A 195 -14.91 -5.82 -1.71
C THR A 195 -14.47 -6.64 -2.92
N ARG A 196 -13.39 -7.42 -2.74
CA ARG A 196 -12.97 -8.57 -3.54
C ARG A 196 -12.85 -9.82 -2.67
N CYS A 197 -13.31 -9.74 -1.40
CA CYS A 197 -13.17 -10.80 -0.41
C CYS A 197 -14.48 -11.54 -0.28
N ALA A 198 -14.47 -12.86 -0.41
CA ALA A 198 -15.68 -13.71 -0.47
C ALA A 198 -16.57 -13.61 0.79
N GLY A 199 -16.01 -13.28 1.95
CA GLY A 199 -16.77 -13.16 3.20
C GLY A 199 -17.50 -11.82 3.42
N PHE A 200 -17.46 -10.90 2.44
CA PHE A 200 -18.05 -9.56 2.54
C PHE A 200 -18.87 -9.25 1.30
N GLU A 201 -20.05 -8.66 1.49
CA GLU A 201 -20.88 -8.18 0.39
C GLU A 201 -20.93 -6.64 0.42
N GLU A 202 -20.96 -6.00 -0.76
CA GLU A 202 -21.05 -4.54 -0.86
C GLU A 202 -22.38 -4.05 -0.28
N GLY A 203 -22.32 -3.06 0.61
CA GLY A 203 -23.47 -2.55 1.34
C GLY A 203 -23.72 -3.23 2.71
N ASP A 204 -23.05 -4.35 2.99
CA ASP A 204 -23.14 -4.99 4.32
C ASP A 204 -22.79 -4.02 5.44
N VAL A 205 -23.54 -4.10 6.54
CA VAL A 205 -23.32 -3.36 7.78
C VAL A 205 -23.17 -4.35 8.92
N PHE A 206 -22.05 -4.28 9.63
CA PHE A 206 -21.78 -5.19 10.74
C PHE A 206 -21.09 -4.46 11.91
N PRO A 207 -21.18 -4.98 13.15
CA PRO A 207 -20.41 -4.44 14.27
C PRO A 207 -18.92 -4.51 13.97
N PHE A 208 -18.23 -3.34 14.02
CA PHE A 208 -16.81 -3.28 13.66
C PHE A 208 -15.94 -3.73 14.82
N SER A 209 -15.27 -4.85 14.66
CA SER A 209 -14.21 -5.36 15.54
C SER A 209 -13.20 -6.20 14.75
N TYR A 210 -12.02 -6.43 15.32
CA TYR A 210 -11.07 -7.39 14.75
C TYR A 210 -11.72 -8.78 14.58
N ASP A 211 -12.43 -9.28 15.61
CA ASP A 211 -13.07 -10.58 15.56
C ASP A 211 -14.09 -10.69 14.43
N SER A 212 -14.94 -9.68 14.25
CA SER A 212 -15.92 -9.66 13.15
C SER A 212 -15.26 -9.73 11.77
N ILE A 213 -14.09 -9.12 11.61
CA ILE A 213 -13.31 -9.21 10.36
C ILE A 213 -12.61 -10.56 10.25
N ALA A 214 -12.02 -11.05 11.34
CA ALA A 214 -11.30 -12.31 11.37
C ALA A 214 -12.21 -13.52 11.07
N ASP A 215 -13.43 -13.50 11.58
CA ASP A 215 -14.41 -14.56 11.33
C ASP A 215 -14.86 -14.58 9.86
N LYS A 216 -14.96 -13.42 9.21
CA LYS A 216 -15.34 -13.31 7.78
C LYS A 216 -14.17 -13.55 6.82
N TYR A 217 -12.96 -13.09 7.16
CA TYR A 217 -11.79 -13.15 6.28
C TYR A 217 -10.99 -14.45 6.43
N GLY A 218 -10.92 -14.97 7.64
CA GLY A 218 -10.10 -16.12 8.02
C GLY A 218 -9.01 -15.74 9.02
N ARG A 219 -9.22 -16.07 10.29
CA ARG A 219 -8.34 -15.75 11.42
C ARG A 219 -6.92 -16.27 11.21
N SER A 220 -6.76 -17.51 10.72
CA SER A 220 -5.46 -18.14 10.45
C SER A 220 -4.62 -17.35 9.44
N VAL A 221 -5.24 -16.74 8.46
CA VAL A 221 -4.56 -15.89 7.46
C VAL A 221 -4.09 -14.58 8.09
N LEU A 222 -4.95 -13.93 8.90
CA LEU A 222 -4.63 -12.66 9.55
C LEU A 222 -3.51 -12.80 10.61
N GLU A 223 -3.47 -13.93 11.31
CA GLU A 223 -2.54 -14.20 12.41
C GLU A 223 -1.24 -14.91 11.98
N ARG A 224 -1.13 -15.29 10.70
CA ARG A 224 0.08 -15.95 10.17
C ARG A 224 1.31 -15.05 10.34
N THR A 225 2.46 -15.65 10.65
CA THR A 225 3.75 -14.96 10.69
C THR A 225 4.13 -14.43 9.31
N ALA A 226 4.70 -13.23 9.25
CA ALA A 226 5.21 -12.63 8.03
C ALA A 226 6.45 -13.40 7.53
N VAL A 227 6.59 -13.50 6.21
CA VAL A 227 7.76 -14.08 5.56
C VAL A 227 8.58 -12.96 4.94
N ALA A 228 9.85 -12.88 5.31
CA ALA A 228 10.76 -11.89 4.75
C ALA A 228 11.04 -12.17 3.27
N GLU A 229 11.04 -11.11 2.45
CA GLU A 229 11.39 -11.16 1.05
C GLU A 229 12.90 -10.92 0.86
N THR A 230 13.53 -11.63 -0.04
CA THR A 230 14.91 -11.36 -0.44
C THR A 230 14.90 -10.43 -1.65
N LEU A 231 15.51 -9.27 -1.53
CA LEU A 231 15.68 -8.32 -2.63
C LEU A 231 16.93 -8.62 -3.45
N ALA A 232 17.00 -7.97 -4.62
CA ALA A 232 18.15 -8.05 -5.52
C ALA A 232 19.46 -7.68 -4.82
N THR A 233 20.49 -8.48 -5.05
CA THR A 233 21.83 -8.16 -4.54
C THR A 233 22.50 -7.10 -5.41
N ALA A 234 23.54 -6.44 -4.88
CA ALA A 234 24.32 -5.45 -5.62
C ALA A 234 24.91 -6.04 -6.92
N GLU A 235 25.35 -7.31 -6.88
CA GLU A 235 25.87 -8.03 -8.04
C GLU A 235 24.79 -8.27 -9.09
N GLN A 236 23.59 -8.66 -8.68
CA GLN A 236 22.45 -8.82 -9.60
C GLN A 236 22.07 -7.48 -10.24
N VAL A 237 22.06 -6.40 -9.46
CA VAL A 237 21.77 -5.04 -9.97
C VAL A 237 22.86 -4.61 -10.99
N ALA A 238 24.13 -4.80 -10.68
CA ALA A 238 25.21 -4.47 -11.59
C ALA A 238 25.12 -5.30 -12.89
N GLU A 239 24.84 -6.58 -12.81
CA GLU A 239 24.73 -7.47 -13.96
C GLU A 239 23.53 -7.13 -14.85
N ILE A 240 22.35 -6.86 -14.28
CA ILE A 240 21.18 -6.49 -15.10
C ILE A 240 21.41 -5.18 -15.84
N VAL A 241 22.01 -4.16 -15.18
CA VAL A 241 22.35 -2.89 -15.81
C VAL A 241 23.32 -3.11 -16.97
N ARG A 242 24.40 -3.88 -16.75
CA ARG A 242 25.38 -4.23 -17.79
C ARG A 242 24.72 -4.91 -19.00
N LEU A 243 23.81 -5.87 -18.77
CA LEU A 243 23.16 -6.61 -19.85
C LEU A 243 22.14 -5.75 -20.61
N VAL A 244 21.40 -4.89 -19.91
CA VAL A 244 20.46 -3.93 -20.51
C VAL A 244 21.21 -2.97 -21.45
N ASP A 245 22.34 -2.43 -21.01
CA ASP A 245 23.17 -1.53 -21.81
C ASP A 245 23.82 -2.26 -23.00
N LEU A 246 24.37 -3.45 -22.79
CA LEU A 246 25.00 -4.28 -23.82
C LEU A 246 24.02 -4.62 -24.95
N LEU A 247 22.82 -5.03 -24.61
CA LEU A 247 21.77 -5.43 -25.55
C LEU A 247 20.94 -4.26 -26.08
N LYS A 248 21.16 -3.05 -25.54
CA LYS A 248 20.38 -1.83 -25.85
C LYS A 248 18.87 -2.05 -25.64
N ILE A 249 18.51 -2.64 -24.51
CA ILE A 249 17.10 -2.92 -24.21
C ILE A 249 16.36 -1.58 -24.03
N PRO A 250 15.23 -1.36 -24.73
CA PRO A 250 14.45 -0.14 -24.59
C PRO A 250 13.93 0.07 -23.16
N SER A 251 13.91 1.32 -22.70
CA SER A 251 13.44 1.68 -21.36
C SER A 251 11.99 1.24 -21.09
N GLU A 252 11.15 1.21 -22.11
CA GLU A 252 9.76 0.71 -22.01
C GLU A 252 9.69 -0.77 -21.61
N VAL A 253 10.70 -1.59 -22.00
CA VAL A 253 10.76 -3.00 -21.63
C VAL A 253 11.22 -3.14 -20.19
N THR A 254 12.24 -2.40 -19.78
CA THR A 254 12.75 -2.42 -18.40
C THR A 254 11.70 -1.90 -17.42
N THR A 255 10.98 -0.82 -17.77
CA THR A 255 9.84 -0.32 -16.99
C THR A 255 8.78 -1.38 -16.80
N LYS A 256 8.41 -2.13 -17.86
CA LYS A 256 7.43 -3.23 -17.72
C LYS A 256 7.88 -4.34 -16.76
N TRP A 257 9.19 -4.61 -16.67
CA TRP A 257 9.71 -5.59 -15.72
C TRP A 257 9.62 -5.09 -14.29
N LEU A 258 9.99 -3.81 -14.06
CA LEU A 258 9.86 -3.16 -12.76
C LEU A 258 8.38 -3.07 -12.33
N ASP A 259 7.49 -2.61 -13.20
CA ASP A 259 6.04 -2.53 -12.93
C ASP A 259 5.45 -3.90 -12.54
N LYS A 260 5.85 -4.96 -13.25
CA LYS A 260 5.40 -6.32 -12.95
C LYS A 260 5.90 -6.81 -11.59
N ALA A 261 7.07 -6.36 -11.17
CA ALA A 261 7.66 -6.67 -9.86
C ALA A 261 7.15 -5.73 -8.76
N LEU A 262 6.32 -4.72 -9.08
CA LEU A 262 5.90 -3.65 -8.17
C LEU A 262 7.10 -2.92 -7.55
N ALA A 263 8.15 -2.68 -8.33
CA ALA A 263 9.40 -2.03 -7.95
C ALA A 263 9.61 -0.75 -8.76
N GLU A 264 10.27 0.26 -8.19
CA GLU A 264 10.71 1.46 -8.93
C GLU A 264 12.15 1.31 -9.42
N THR A 265 12.96 0.51 -8.75
CA THR A 265 14.38 0.31 -9.07
C THR A 265 14.74 -1.17 -9.14
N TRP A 266 15.86 -1.49 -9.79
CA TRP A 266 16.39 -2.86 -9.81
C TRP A 266 16.70 -3.40 -8.41
N ALA A 267 17.14 -2.54 -7.49
CA ALA A 267 17.46 -2.92 -6.12
C ALA A 267 16.22 -3.33 -5.31
N GLU A 268 15.04 -2.83 -5.67
CA GLU A 268 13.77 -3.19 -5.04
C GLU A 268 13.15 -4.47 -5.61
N MET A 269 13.69 -5.01 -6.69
CA MET A 269 13.14 -6.24 -7.25
C MET A 269 13.36 -7.44 -6.33
N PRO A 270 12.42 -8.39 -6.26
CA PRO A 270 12.67 -9.70 -5.68
C PRO A 270 13.87 -10.38 -6.34
N ALA A 271 14.75 -10.99 -5.55
CA ALA A 271 15.99 -11.62 -6.05
C ALA A 271 15.73 -12.70 -7.10
N ASP A 272 14.64 -13.44 -6.98
CA ASP A 272 14.23 -14.45 -7.97
C ASP A 272 13.66 -13.84 -9.26
N ALA A 273 13.04 -12.68 -9.17
CA ALA A 273 12.48 -11.99 -10.33
C ALA A 273 13.60 -11.36 -11.19
N ILE A 274 14.56 -10.67 -10.55
CA ILE A 274 15.72 -10.10 -11.27
C ILE A 274 16.60 -11.19 -11.85
N ALA A 275 16.78 -12.34 -11.16
CA ALA A 275 17.53 -13.49 -11.69
C ALA A 275 16.92 -13.98 -13.00
N LYS A 276 15.60 -14.14 -13.08
CA LYS A 276 14.90 -14.52 -14.33
C LYS A 276 15.13 -13.53 -15.47
N CYS A 277 15.17 -12.22 -15.15
CA CYS A 277 15.48 -11.20 -16.16
C CYS A 277 16.93 -11.32 -16.65
N ILE A 278 17.89 -11.53 -15.74
CA ILE A 278 19.31 -11.75 -16.07
C ILE A 278 19.48 -12.98 -16.96
N ASP A 279 18.89 -14.12 -16.60
CA ASP A 279 18.97 -15.36 -17.36
C ASP A 279 18.40 -15.18 -18.78
N HIS A 280 17.26 -14.49 -18.88
CA HIS A 280 16.67 -14.17 -20.20
C HIS A 280 17.61 -13.34 -21.08
N LEU A 281 18.28 -12.31 -20.52
CA LEU A 281 19.21 -11.49 -21.28
C LEU A 281 20.51 -12.22 -21.61
N ARG A 282 21.04 -13.06 -20.71
CA ARG A 282 22.21 -13.90 -20.98
C ARG A 282 21.96 -14.87 -22.14
N ALA A 283 20.79 -15.47 -22.21
CA ALA A 283 20.41 -16.33 -23.32
C ALA A 283 20.40 -15.58 -24.68
N GLN A 284 20.03 -14.30 -24.67
CA GLN A 284 20.07 -13.45 -25.88
C GLN A 284 21.51 -13.10 -26.30
N VAL A 285 22.40 -12.88 -25.34
CA VAL A 285 23.84 -12.66 -25.64
C VAL A 285 24.45 -13.91 -26.29
N SER A 286 24.28 -15.09 -25.65
CA SER A 286 24.79 -16.36 -26.17
C SER A 286 24.22 -16.73 -27.54
N GLY A 287 22.97 -16.39 -27.82
CA GLY A 287 22.33 -16.60 -29.13
C GLY A 287 22.81 -15.63 -30.22
N LYS A 288 23.34 -14.45 -29.86
CA LYS A 288 23.94 -13.51 -30.80
C LYS A 288 25.41 -13.88 -31.17
N ASP A 289 26.12 -14.50 -30.22
CA ASP A 289 27.49 -14.95 -30.45
C ASP A 289 27.58 -16.24 -31.30
N ALA A 290 26.40 -16.93 -31.45
CA ALA A 290 26.28 -18.16 -32.23
C ALA A 290 25.72 -17.96 -33.66
N ALA A 291 25.39 -16.72 -34.04
CA ALA A 291 24.87 -16.35 -35.37
C ALA A 291 25.81 -15.41 -36.10
#